data_ca696c73f95798240943c9c87604163d
#
_entry.id   ca696c73f95798240943c9c87604163d
#
_cell.length_a   1.000
_cell.length_b   1.000
_cell.length_c   1.000
_cell.angle_alpha   90.00
_cell.angle_beta   90.00
_cell.angle_gamma   90.00
#
_symmetry.space_group_name_H-M   'P 1'
#
loop_
_entity.id
_entity.type
_entity.pdbx_description
1 polymer ?
#
loop_
_entity_poly.entity_id
_entity_poly.type
_entity_poly.pdbx_seq_one_letter_code
_entity_poly.pdbx_strand_id
1 'polypeptide(L)'
;MKTNLNKDAYAKQLYEVDQDIIAFTFAKSKYEEKLLKAKMENAKPSIIQGFKNYKVRNERAIMYAKEYKKQLNLQYQKYIEDWKKELMEKTNENNTTS
;
A
#
# COMPACT_ATOMS: atom_id res chain seq x y z
N MET A 1 13.69 1.43 -19.84
CA MET A 1 12.38 0.77 -19.83
C MET A 1 11.30 1.73 -19.38
N LYS A 2 10.33 1.99 -20.24
CA LYS A 2 9.18 2.81 -19.86
C LYS A 2 8.35 2.01 -18.86
N THR A 3 8.10 2.58 -17.68
CA THR A 3 7.19 1.98 -16.73
C THR A 3 5.78 2.01 -17.34
N ASN A 4 5.09 0.86 -17.36
CA ASN A 4 3.72 0.77 -17.85
C ASN A 4 2.70 1.38 -16.86
N LEU A 5 3.19 2.12 -15.88
CA LEU A 5 2.34 2.75 -14.86
C LEU A 5 1.81 4.09 -15.39
N ASN A 6 0.63 4.05 -16.00
CA ASN A 6 -0.10 5.26 -16.39
C ASN A 6 -1.07 5.67 -15.27
N LYS A 7 -1.76 6.79 -15.46
CA LYS A 7 -2.71 7.34 -14.50
C LYS A 7 -3.78 6.33 -14.08
N ASP A 8 -4.34 5.59 -15.03
CA ASP A 8 -5.43 4.64 -14.75
C ASP A 8 -4.92 3.41 -14.01
N ALA A 9 -3.77 2.88 -14.43
CA ALA A 9 -3.12 1.76 -13.74
C ALA A 9 -2.72 2.14 -12.32
N TYR A 10 -2.18 3.35 -12.13
CA TYR A 10 -1.83 3.86 -10.80
C TYR A 10 -3.07 3.96 -9.92
N ALA A 11 -4.15 4.58 -10.40
CA ALA A 11 -5.39 4.74 -9.65
C ALA A 11 -5.97 3.40 -9.22
N LYS A 12 -5.96 2.41 -10.11
CA LYS A 12 -6.45 1.05 -9.83
C LYS A 12 -5.60 0.37 -8.74
N GLN A 13 -4.28 0.39 -8.89
CA GLN A 13 -3.37 -0.24 -7.92
C GLN A 13 -3.43 0.47 -6.56
N LEU A 14 -3.55 1.80 -6.55
CA LEU A 14 -3.70 2.57 -5.32
C LEU A 14 -4.99 2.20 -4.59
N TYR A 15 -6.10 2.08 -5.31
CA TYR A 15 -7.37 1.66 -4.75
C TYR A 15 -7.26 0.26 -4.13
N GLU A 16 -6.67 -0.69 -4.84
CA GLU A 16 -6.51 -2.07 -4.38
C GLU A 16 -5.66 -2.13 -3.10
N VAL A 17 -4.53 -1.43 -3.05
CA VAL A 17 -3.68 -1.44 -1.86
C VAL A 17 -4.35 -0.74 -0.67
N ASP A 18 -5.11 0.32 -0.91
CA ASP A 18 -5.87 0.99 0.16
C ASP A 18 -6.96 0.09 0.72
N GLN A 19 -7.65 -0.69 -0.12
CA GLN A 19 -8.63 -1.69 0.32
C GLN A 19 -7.97 -2.79 1.14
N ASP A 20 -6.79 -3.25 0.73
CA ASP A 20 -6.01 -4.24 1.49
C ASP A 20 -5.63 -3.71 2.88
N ILE A 21 -5.16 -2.47 2.97
CA ILE A 21 -4.79 -1.84 4.24
C ILE A 21 -6.01 -1.77 5.17
N ILE A 22 -7.17 -1.37 4.65
CA ILE A 22 -8.42 -1.31 5.40
C ILE A 22 -8.80 -2.70 5.91
N ALA A 23 -8.75 -3.72 5.06
CA ALA A 23 -9.11 -5.09 5.40
C ALA A 23 -8.18 -5.67 6.49
N PHE A 24 -6.88 -5.47 6.34
CA PHE A 24 -5.89 -5.95 7.34
C PHE A 24 -6.01 -5.20 8.66
N THR A 25 -6.29 -3.90 8.62
CA THR A 25 -6.50 -3.09 9.83
C THR A 25 -7.74 -3.56 10.58
N PHE A 26 -8.81 -3.85 9.87
CA PHE A 26 -10.03 -4.41 10.46
C PHE A 26 -9.77 -5.78 11.09
N ALA A 27 -9.07 -6.66 10.37
CA ALA A 27 -8.71 -8.00 10.88
C ALA A 27 -7.83 -7.90 12.14
N LYS A 28 -6.85 -6.99 12.13
CA LYS A 28 -6.00 -6.74 13.31
C LYS A 28 -6.84 -6.35 14.53
N SER A 29 -7.76 -5.40 14.37
CA SER A 29 -8.65 -4.95 15.45
C SER A 29 -9.50 -6.09 15.99
N LYS A 30 -10.01 -6.95 15.10
CA LYS A 30 -10.80 -8.13 15.47
C LYS A 30 -10.00 -9.10 16.34
N TYR A 31 -8.74 -9.35 15.99
CA TYR A 31 -7.87 -10.25 16.77
C TYR A 31 -7.41 -9.60 18.07
N GLU A 32 -7.26 -8.29 18.15
CA GLU A 32 -7.01 -7.56 19.39
C GLU A 32 -8.17 -7.75 20.38
N GLU A 33 -9.41 -7.67 19.92
CA GLU A 33 -10.60 -7.92 20.73
C GLU A 33 -10.66 -9.36 21.21
N LYS A 34 -10.42 -10.32 20.30
CA LYS A 34 -10.41 -11.75 20.66
C LYS A 34 -9.31 -12.07 21.66
N LEU A 35 -8.15 -11.45 21.53
CA LEU A 35 -7.03 -11.63 22.44
C LEU A 35 -7.37 -11.10 23.83
N LEU A 36 -7.96 -9.90 23.91
CA LEU A 36 -8.39 -9.31 25.18
C LEU A 36 -9.41 -10.19 25.87
N LYS A 37 -10.42 -10.64 25.14
CA LYS A 37 -11.47 -11.53 25.65
C LYS A 37 -10.88 -12.85 26.17
N ALA A 38 -9.98 -13.45 25.40
CA ALA A 38 -9.32 -14.71 25.78
C ALA A 38 -8.52 -14.56 27.08
N LYS A 39 -7.81 -13.44 27.26
CA LYS A 39 -7.07 -13.15 28.48
C LYS A 39 -8.00 -12.97 29.67
N MET A 40 -9.12 -12.26 29.50
CA MET A 40 -10.11 -12.04 30.54
C MET A 40 -10.80 -13.34 30.96
N GLU A 41 -11.00 -14.28 30.06
CA GLU A 41 -11.64 -15.57 30.28
C GLU A 41 -10.65 -16.64 30.73
N ASN A 42 -9.37 -16.29 30.93
CA ASN A 42 -8.30 -17.22 31.29
C ASN A 42 -8.19 -18.40 30.33
N ALA A 43 -8.26 -18.10 29.01
CA ALA A 43 -8.13 -19.12 27.97
C ALA A 43 -6.75 -19.79 28.03
N LYS A 44 -6.67 -20.99 27.42
CA LYS A 44 -5.40 -21.73 27.36
C LYS A 44 -4.30 -20.91 26.69
N PRO A 45 -3.04 -20.98 27.15
CA PRO A 45 -1.93 -20.24 26.55
C PRO A 45 -1.77 -20.48 25.07
N SER A 46 -2.08 -21.66 24.55
CA SER A 46 -2.02 -21.98 23.12
C SER A 46 -3.04 -21.16 22.31
N ILE A 47 -4.23 -20.92 22.86
CA ILE A 47 -5.28 -20.11 22.22
C ILE A 47 -4.85 -18.64 22.19
N ILE A 48 -4.35 -18.14 23.32
CA ILE A 48 -3.84 -16.76 23.43
C ILE A 48 -2.69 -16.54 22.43
N GLN A 49 -1.75 -17.48 22.36
CA GLN A 49 -0.63 -17.39 21.43
C GLN A 49 -1.10 -17.42 19.96
N GLY A 50 -2.12 -18.23 19.66
CA GLY A 50 -2.73 -18.26 18.32
C GLY A 50 -3.26 -16.91 17.91
N PHE A 51 -4.01 -16.22 18.77
CA PHE A 51 -4.53 -14.88 18.49
C PHE A 51 -3.41 -13.84 18.35
N LYS A 52 -2.37 -13.92 19.16
CA LYS A 52 -1.18 -13.06 19.04
C LYS A 52 -0.52 -13.24 17.68
N ASN A 53 -0.38 -14.48 17.22
CA ASN A 53 0.24 -14.79 15.93
C ASN A 53 -0.56 -14.19 14.77
N TYR A 54 -1.89 -14.32 14.80
CA TYR A 54 -2.76 -13.72 13.78
C TYR A 54 -2.69 -12.20 13.78
N LYS A 55 -2.66 -11.59 14.97
CA LYS A 55 -2.49 -10.14 15.11
C LYS A 55 -1.18 -9.67 14.45
N VAL A 56 -0.07 -10.35 14.77
CA VAL A 56 1.26 -10.03 14.22
C VAL A 56 1.29 -10.19 12.68
N ARG A 57 0.64 -11.24 12.15
CA ARG A 57 0.51 -11.44 10.70
C ARG A 57 -0.16 -10.25 10.03
N ASN A 58 -1.25 -9.75 10.60
CA ASN A 58 -1.97 -8.61 10.05
C ASN A 58 -1.16 -7.32 10.18
N GLU A 59 -0.42 -7.13 11.26
CA GLU A 59 0.49 -5.99 11.42
C GLU A 59 1.57 -5.99 10.34
N ARG A 60 2.16 -7.15 10.03
CA ARG A 60 3.16 -7.29 8.96
C ARG A 60 2.55 -7.03 7.59
N ALA A 61 1.35 -7.55 7.35
CA ALA A 61 0.63 -7.33 6.09
C ALA A 61 0.36 -5.84 5.86
N ILE A 62 -0.05 -5.12 6.91
CA ILE A 62 -0.25 -3.66 6.85
C ILE A 62 1.07 -2.96 6.52
N MET A 63 2.16 -3.33 7.17
CA MET A 63 3.47 -2.74 6.94
C MET A 63 3.92 -2.93 5.50
N TYR A 64 3.80 -4.14 4.95
CA TYR A 64 4.14 -4.43 3.56
C TYR A 64 3.25 -3.68 2.57
N ALA A 65 1.95 -3.60 2.85
CA ALA A 65 1.01 -2.87 2.00
C ALA A 65 1.32 -1.37 1.97
N LYS A 66 1.66 -0.78 3.11
CA LYS A 66 2.07 0.64 3.21
C LYS A 66 3.38 0.90 2.46
N GLU A 67 4.34 -0.01 2.55
CA GLU A 67 5.60 0.10 1.81
C GLU A 67 5.35 -0.02 0.30
N TYR A 68 4.52 -0.95 -0.12
CA TYR A 68 4.10 -1.08 -1.52
C TYR A 68 3.45 0.21 -2.03
N LYS A 69 2.54 0.78 -1.23
CA LYS A 69 1.88 2.05 -1.57
C LYS A 69 2.91 3.18 -1.75
N LYS A 70 3.89 3.25 -0.87
CA LYS A 70 4.97 4.24 -0.95
C LYS A 70 5.75 4.09 -2.26
N GLN A 71 6.13 2.87 -2.62
CA GLN A 71 6.85 2.60 -3.87
C GLN A 71 5.99 2.94 -5.10
N LEU A 72 4.71 2.62 -5.04
CA LEU A 72 3.76 2.95 -6.11
C LEU A 72 3.67 4.46 -6.34
N ASN A 73 3.59 5.23 -5.26
CA ASN A 73 3.56 6.70 -5.32
C ASN A 73 4.85 7.27 -5.91
N LEU A 74 6.01 6.73 -5.52
CA LEU A 74 7.31 7.16 -6.06
C LEU A 74 7.42 6.86 -7.55
N GLN A 75 6.98 5.69 -8.00
CA GLN A 75 6.98 5.31 -9.41
C GLN A 75 6.08 6.24 -10.23
N TYR A 76 4.91 6.58 -9.71
CA TYR A 76 4.00 7.50 -10.40
C TYR A 76 4.55 8.91 -10.48
N GLN A 77 5.19 9.40 -9.42
CA GLN A 77 5.86 10.70 -9.42
C GLN A 77 6.95 10.76 -10.50
N LYS A 78 7.74 9.70 -10.61
CA LYS A 78 8.77 9.60 -11.65
C LYS A 78 8.15 9.62 -13.04
N TYR A 79 7.06 8.90 -13.24
CA TYR A 79 6.32 8.90 -14.50
C TYR A 79 5.87 10.33 -14.89
N ILE A 80 5.33 11.08 -13.94
CA ILE A 80 4.88 12.47 -14.16
C ILE A 80 6.06 13.37 -14.48
N GLU A 81 7.17 13.23 -13.79
CA GLU A 81 8.38 14.02 -14.05
C GLU A 81 8.94 13.76 -15.45
N ASP A 82 9.02 12.50 -15.85
CA ASP A 82 9.49 12.10 -17.18
C ASP A 82 8.56 12.66 -18.28
N TRP A 83 7.26 12.58 -18.08
CA TRP A 83 6.26 13.11 -18.98
C TRP A 83 6.39 14.63 -19.14
N LYS A 84 6.59 15.36 -18.05
CA LYS A 84 6.81 16.80 -18.06
C LYS A 84 8.08 17.17 -18.82
N LYS A 85 9.16 16.42 -18.63
CA LYS A 85 10.40 16.60 -19.36
C LYS A 85 10.20 16.45 -20.87
N GLU A 86 9.52 15.39 -21.29
CA GLU A 86 9.22 15.15 -22.71
C GLU A 86 8.43 16.31 -23.31
N LEU A 87 7.44 16.82 -22.59
CA LEU A 87 6.65 17.99 -23.02
C LEU A 87 7.51 19.23 -23.16
N MET A 88 8.39 19.51 -22.23
CA MET A 88 9.28 20.66 -22.25
C MET A 88 10.27 20.58 -23.41
N GLU A 89 10.83 19.42 -23.69
CA GLU A 89 11.73 19.17 -24.82
C GLU A 89 11.01 19.40 -26.14
N LYS A 90 9.79 18.89 -26.31
CA LYS A 90 8.98 19.13 -27.52
C LYS A 90 8.66 20.60 -27.70
N THR A 91 8.33 21.31 -26.64
CA THR A 91 8.05 22.76 -26.69
C THR A 91 9.28 23.55 -27.11
N ASN A 92 10.45 23.21 -26.56
CA ASN A 92 11.72 23.84 -26.93
C ASN A 92 12.10 23.57 -28.39
N GLU A 93 11.91 22.35 -28.89
CA GLU A 93 12.13 22.00 -30.29
C GLU A 93 11.24 22.82 -31.21
N ASN A 94 9.95 22.95 -30.87
CA ASN A 94 9.00 23.77 -31.67
C ASN A 94 9.36 25.24 -31.63
N ASN A 95 9.91 25.74 -30.54
CA ASN A 95 10.35 27.14 -30.44
C ASN A 95 11.64 27.43 -31.24
N THR A 96 12.51 26.44 -31.43
CA THR A 96 13.76 26.58 -32.16
C THR A 96 13.58 26.45 -33.68
N THR A 97 12.49 25.89 -34.13
CA THR A 97 12.17 25.71 -35.56
C THR A 97 11.38 26.89 -36.18
N SER A 98 11.03 27.86 -35.38
CA SER A 98 10.42 29.09 -35.87
C SER A 98 11.49 30.15 -36.17
#